data_5ad8f56c53474b5be4f8c40aedeedb5a
#
_entry.id   5ad8f56c53474b5be4f8c40aedeedb5a
#
_cell.length_a   1.000
_cell.length_b   1.000
_cell.length_c   1.000
_cell.angle_alpha   90.00
_cell.angle_beta   90.00
_cell.angle_gamma   90.00
#
_symmetry.space_group_name_H-M   'P 1'
#
loop_
_entity.id
_entity.type
_entity.pdbx_description
1 polymer ?
#
loop_
_entity_poly.entity_id
_entity_poly.type
_entity_poly.pdbx_seq_one_letter_code
_entity_poly.pdbx_strand_id
1 'polypeptide(L)'
;TRFMALRSPSEAKSARRTGTIWVAICYIGAIFTALVSTVYFGQKSASVTDQTGFETVFLDLARIMFHPLIAGIVLTAVLAAIMSTMSSQLLITSSALIEDLYRIFNKNPNQTTLLVLSRAMVIGVALVGMVLAVNPSDTILGLVGFAWAGFGAAFGPVVIASLYWKRLTAPGAIAGMVVGAVTVFVWGSVDALSGAIYEIVPGVILATLAMVAVSLVTRPKPGVAEEFDAASAATDYALAHPEASFAEALRNRGGSGTV
;
A
#
# COMPACT_ATOMS: atom_id res chain seq x y z
N THR A 1 8.83 2.33 1.88
CA THR A 1 9.72 1.93 2.99
C THR A 1 10.74 0.86 2.57
N ARG A 2 10.35 -0.23 1.88
CA ARG A 2 11.29 -1.32 1.53
C ARG A 2 12.39 -0.88 0.56
N PHE A 3 12.08 0.01 -0.39
CA PHE A 3 13.09 0.59 -1.29
C PHE A 3 14.03 1.59 -0.59
N MET A 4 13.62 2.18 0.52
CA MET A 4 14.47 3.07 1.32
C MET A 4 15.52 2.32 2.14
N ALA A 5 15.38 1.01 2.31
CA ALA A 5 16.32 0.15 3.01
C ALA A 5 17.42 -0.44 2.11
N LEU A 6 17.46 -0.07 0.83
CA LEU A 6 18.49 -0.51 -0.11
C LEU A 6 19.82 0.19 0.16
N ARG A 7 20.91 -0.51 -0.07
CA ARG A 7 22.28 0.01 0.10
C ARG A 7 22.62 1.10 -0.91
N SER A 8 22.18 0.91 -2.15
CA SER A 8 22.49 1.81 -3.24
C SER A 8 21.30 1.98 -4.19
N PRO A 9 21.20 3.10 -4.89
CA PRO A 9 20.16 3.31 -5.92
C PRO A 9 20.22 2.30 -7.06
N SER A 10 21.39 1.75 -7.37
CA SER A 10 21.56 0.72 -8.41
C SER A 10 20.89 -0.60 -8.06
N GLU A 11 20.85 -0.97 -6.76
CA GLU A 11 20.12 -2.15 -6.29
C GLU A 11 18.60 -2.04 -6.48
N ALA A 12 18.05 -0.81 -6.53
CA ALA A 12 16.62 -0.60 -6.75
C ALA A 12 16.16 -1.17 -8.11
N LYS A 13 17.00 -1.09 -9.13
CA LYS A 13 16.72 -1.66 -10.47
C LYS A 13 16.62 -3.18 -10.42
N SER A 14 17.55 -3.83 -9.73
CA SER A 14 17.57 -5.29 -9.54
C SER A 14 16.40 -5.74 -8.66
N ALA A 15 16.16 -5.07 -7.54
CA ALA A 15 15.05 -5.36 -6.63
C ALA A 15 13.70 -5.25 -7.34
N ARG A 16 13.50 -4.18 -8.12
CA ARG A 16 12.28 -4.01 -8.94
C ARG A 16 12.09 -5.15 -9.93
N ARG A 17 13.14 -5.50 -10.68
CA ARG A 17 13.07 -6.58 -11.69
C ARG A 17 12.72 -7.91 -11.03
N THR A 18 13.42 -8.28 -9.97
CA THR A 18 13.17 -9.53 -9.23
C THR A 18 11.76 -9.55 -8.64
N GLY A 19 11.33 -8.45 -8.01
CA GLY A 19 9.98 -8.32 -7.46
C GLY A 19 8.89 -8.42 -8.53
N THR A 20 9.08 -7.77 -9.68
CA THR A 20 8.11 -7.82 -10.79
C THR A 20 7.99 -9.24 -11.36
N ILE A 21 9.12 -9.93 -11.57
CA ILE A 21 9.12 -11.33 -12.06
C ILE A 21 8.42 -12.23 -11.05
N TRP A 22 8.71 -12.09 -9.76
CA TRP A 22 8.07 -12.87 -8.71
C TRP A 22 6.55 -12.68 -8.69
N VAL A 23 6.10 -11.43 -8.72
CA VAL A 23 4.66 -11.09 -8.76
C VAL A 23 3.99 -11.66 -10.02
N ALA A 24 4.64 -11.58 -11.18
CA ALA A 24 4.11 -12.15 -12.42
C ALA A 24 3.94 -13.68 -12.31
N ILE A 25 4.91 -14.39 -11.73
CA ILE A 25 4.81 -15.84 -11.50
C ILE A 25 3.63 -16.16 -10.57
N CYS A 26 3.46 -15.39 -9.48
CA CYS A 26 2.34 -15.58 -8.55
C CYS A 26 0.98 -15.34 -9.23
N TYR A 27 0.84 -14.29 -10.02
CA TYR A 27 -0.42 -14.02 -10.75
C TYR A 27 -0.73 -15.09 -11.79
N ILE A 28 0.27 -15.53 -12.56
CA ILE A 28 0.10 -16.61 -13.53
C ILE A 28 -0.38 -17.88 -12.80
N GLY A 29 0.27 -18.24 -11.68
CA GLY A 29 -0.14 -19.38 -10.88
C GLY A 29 -1.58 -19.27 -10.36
N ALA A 30 -1.97 -18.10 -9.87
CA ALA A 30 -3.34 -17.84 -9.40
C ALA A 30 -4.38 -17.98 -10.53
N ILE A 31 -4.09 -17.43 -11.70
CA ILE A 31 -4.97 -17.53 -12.88
C ILE A 31 -5.13 -18.99 -13.32
N PHE A 32 -4.03 -19.74 -13.40
CA PHE A 32 -4.09 -21.16 -13.76
C PHE A 32 -4.88 -21.95 -12.71
N THR A 33 -4.68 -21.68 -11.41
CA THR A 33 -5.46 -22.33 -10.36
C THR A 33 -6.95 -22.03 -10.50
N ALA A 34 -7.33 -20.80 -10.78
CA ALA A 34 -8.72 -20.42 -11.02
C ALA A 34 -9.32 -21.16 -12.23
N LEU A 35 -8.60 -21.24 -13.36
CA LEU A 35 -9.04 -21.96 -14.56
C LEU A 35 -9.22 -23.46 -14.28
N VAL A 36 -8.27 -24.09 -13.60
CA VAL A 36 -8.38 -25.51 -13.24
C VAL A 36 -9.56 -25.74 -12.30
N SER A 37 -9.80 -24.82 -11.36
CA SER A 37 -10.92 -24.90 -10.42
C SER A 37 -12.26 -24.87 -11.14
N THR A 38 -12.44 -23.96 -12.08
CA THR A 38 -13.72 -23.85 -12.84
C THR A 38 -14.04 -25.12 -13.62
N VAL A 39 -13.02 -25.73 -14.24
CA VAL A 39 -13.19 -26.99 -14.97
C VAL A 39 -13.48 -28.16 -14.01
N TYR A 40 -12.69 -28.27 -12.95
CA TYR A 40 -12.80 -29.37 -12.00
C TYR A 40 -14.17 -29.40 -11.27
N PHE A 41 -14.58 -28.26 -10.72
CA PHE A 41 -15.86 -28.15 -10.00
C PHE A 41 -17.05 -28.16 -10.96
N GLY A 42 -16.93 -27.58 -12.16
CA GLY A 42 -17.96 -27.66 -13.20
C GLY A 42 -18.25 -29.08 -13.66
N GLN A 43 -17.25 -29.93 -13.80
CA GLN A 43 -17.43 -31.34 -14.20
C GLN A 43 -18.05 -32.22 -13.10
N LYS A 44 -17.84 -31.86 -11.81
CA LYS A 44 -18.39 -32.64 -10.69
C LYS A 44 -19.78 -32.20 -10.24
N SER A 45 -20.43 -31.29 -10.96
CA SER A 45 -21.73 -30.70 -10.57
C SER A 45 -21.73 -30.09 -9.15
N ALA A 46 -20.55 -29.90 -8.59
CA ALA A 46 -20.34 -29.17 -7.35
C ALA A 46 -20.29 -27.69 -7.74
N SER A 47 -21.46 -27.08 -7.96
CA SER A 47 -21.53 -25.66 -8.23
C SER A 47 -21.02 -24.91 -7.01
N VAL A 48 -19.83 -24.35 -7.10
CA VAL A 48 -19.37 -23.30 -6.21
C VAL A 48 -20.23 -22.08 -6.58
N THR A 49 -21.42 -22.01 -6.01
CA THR A 49 -22.44 -20.98 -6.33
C THR A 49 -22.42 -19.83 -5.35
N ASP A 50 -21.69 -20.01 -4.26
CA ASP A 50 -21.58 -19.01 -3.20
C ASP A 50 -20.28 -18.25 -3.28
N GLN A 51 -20.31 -16.94 -3.06
CA GLN A 51 -19.10 -16.08 -3.06
C GLN A 51 -18.05 -16.57 -2.05
N THR A 52 -18.49 -17.06 -0.90
CA THR A 52 -17.62 -17.67 0.11
C THR A 52 -16.89 -18.90 -0.43
N GLY A 53 -17.52 -19.69 -1.29
CA GLY A 53 -16.91 -20.82 -1.95
C GLY A 53 -15.79 -20.45 -2.93
N PHE A 54 -15.89 -19.31 -3.62
CA PHE A 54 -14.82 -18.85 -4.50
C PHE A 54 -13.56 -18.45 -3.73
N GLU A 55 -13.69 -17.95 -2.51
CA GLU A 55 -12.55 -17.58 -1.66
C GLU A 55 -11.78 -18.79 -1.12
N THR A 56 -12.45 -19.93 -0.94
CA THR A 56 -11.84 -21.17 -0.43
C THR A 56 -11.35 -22.12 -1.51
N VAL A 57 -11.66 -21.87 -2.78
CA VAL A 57 -11.36 -22.75 -3.92
C VAL A 57 -9.93 -23.26 -3.94
N PHE A 58 -8.94 -22.39 -3.68
CA PHE A 58 -7.54 -22.82 -3.63
C PHE A 58 -7.25 -23.83 -2.52
N LEU A 59 -7.85 -23.61 -1.35
CA LEU A 59 -7.69 -24.48 -0.19
C LEU A 59 -8.37 -25.85 -0.43
N ASP A 60 -9.55 -25.81 -1.06
CA ASP A 60 -10.32 -27.02 -1.36
C ASP A 60 -9.63 -27.87 -2.45
N LEU A 61 -9.10 -27.22 -3.50
CA LEU A 61 -8.27 -27.90 -4.49
C LEU A 61 -7.03 -28.53 -3.85
N ALA A 62 -6.36 -27.82 -2.97
CA ALA A 62 -5.18 -28.33 -2.29
C ALA A 62 -5.52 -29.59 -1.47
N ARG A 63 -6.66 -29.63 -0.79
CA ARG A 63 -7.13 -30.79 -0.02
C ARG A 63 -7.54 -31.97 -0.91
N ILE A 64 -8.11 -31.70 -2.07
CA ILE A 64 -8.65 -32.73 -2.95
C ILE A 64 -7.55 -33.35 -3.82
N MET A 65 -6.63 -32.54 -4.33
CA MET A 65 -5.66 -32.97 -5.34
C MET A 65 -4.36 -33.47 -4.76
N PHE A 66 -3.98 -33.06 -3.54
CA PHE A 66 -2.71 -33.44 -2.95
C PHE A 66 -2.86 -34.47 -1.83
N HIS A 67 -1.81 -35.25 -1.64
CA HIS A 67 -1.70 -36.13 -0.47
C HIS A 67 -1.83 -35.27 0.82
N PRO A 68 -2.46 -35.78 1.90
CA PRO A 68 -2.73 -35.00 3.12
C PRO A 68 -1.51 -34.26 3.69
N LEU A 69 -0.33 -34.83 3.59
CA LEU A 69 0.92 -34.21 4.04
C LEU A 69 1.23 -32.94 3.23
N ILE A 70 1.12 -33.01 1.90
CA ILE A 70 1.37 -31.86 1.00
C ILE A 70 0.29 -30.81 1.19
N ALA A 71 -0.97 -31.22 1.27
CA ALA A 71 -2.08 -30.31 1.55
C ALA A 71 -1.87 -29.56 2.88
N GLY A 72 -1.40 -30.26 3.92
CA GLY A 72 -1.04 -29.64 5.21
C GLY A 72 0.06 -28.58 5.09
N ILE A 73 1.10 -28.84 4.29
CA ILE A 73 2.17 -27.86 4.03
C ILE A 73 1.62 -26.64 3.31
N VAL A 74 0.78 -26.83 2.28
CA VAL A 74 0.15 -25.72 1.53
C VAL A 74 -0.73 -24.87 2.44
N LEU A 75 -1.58 -25.50 3.25
CA LEU A 75 -2.43 -24.79 4.23
C LEU A 75 -1.61 -24.02 5.25
N THR A 76 -0.52 -24.63 5.75
CA THR A 76 0.40 -23.96 6.67
C THR A 76 1.09 -22.76 6.01
N ALA A 77 1.47 -22.87 4.76
CA ALA A 77 2.06 -21.75 4.00
C ALA A 77 1.08 -20.57 3.84
N VAL A 78 -0.19 -20.86 3.57
CA VAL A 78 -1.27 -19.83 3.51
C VAL A 78 -1.43 -19.15 4.87
N LEU A 79 -1.51 -19.92 5.96
CA LEU A 79 -1.59 -19.37 7.30
C LEU A 79 -0.38 -18.51 7.66
N ALA A 80 0.82 -18.97 7.31
CA ALA A 80 2.04 -18.21 7.53
C ALA A 80 2.06 -16.88 6.78
N ALA A 81 1.56 -16.85 5.53
CA ALA A 81 1.44 -15.64 4.74
C ALA A 81 0.44 -14.64 5.37
N ILE A 82 -0.72 -15.15 5.81
CA ILE A 82 -1.73 -14.34 6.51
C ILE A 82 -1.16 -13.76 7.80
N MET A 83 -0.52 -14.57 8.64
CA MET A 83 0.07 -14.12 9.91
C MET A 83 1.18 -13.09 9.70
N SER A 84 2.02 -13.27 8.69
CA SER A 84 3.08 -12.33 8.32
C SER A 84 2.51 -10.96 7.94
N THR A 85 1.48 -10.94 7.11
CA THR A 85 0.82 -9.71 6.68
C THR A 85 0.10 -9.03 7.85
N MET A 86 -0.66 -9.80 8.62
CA MET A 86 -1.41 -9.31 9.78
C MET A 86 -0.47 -8.69 10.83
N SER A 87 0.64 -9.36 11.17
CA SER A 87 1.63 -8.83 12.10
C SER A 87 2.22 -7.51 11.63
N SER A 88 2.53 -7.39 10.34
CA SER A 88 3.05 -6.16 9.74
C SER A 88 2.03 -5.03 9.79
N GLN A 89 0.78 -5.30 9.46
CA GLN A 89 -0.30 -4.31 9.47
C GLN A 89 -0.61 -3.82 10.89
N LEU A 90 -0.69 -4.73 11.86
CA LEU A 90 -0.89 -4.39 13.26
C LEU A 90 0.24 -3.48 13.78
N LEU A 91 1.49 -3.80 13.44
CA LEU A 91 2.63 -3.01 13.85
C LEU A 91 2.61 -1.61 13.21
N ILE A 92 2.37 -1.51 11.90
CA ILE A 92 2.33 -0.23 11.19
C ILE A 92 1.19 0.64 11.72
N THR A 93 -0.01 0.08 11.87
CA THR A 93 -1.18 0.82 12.36
C THR A 93 -0.98 1.31 13.79
N SER A 94 -0.46 0.45 14.68
CA SER A 94 -0.18 0.85 16.06
C SER A 94 0.93 1.89 16.16
N SER A 95 1.97 1.79 15.33
CA SER A 95 3.04 2.79 15.28
C SER A 95 2.51 4.14 14.78
N ALA A 96 1.67 4.17 13.74
CA ALA A 96 1.06 5.40 13.25
C ALA A 96 0.19 6.06 14.33
N LEU A 97 -0.62 5.29 15.06
CA LEU A 97 -1.46 5.83 16.13
C LEU A 97 -0.63 6.44 17.27
N ILE A 98 0.55 5.91 17.54
CA ILE A 98 1.38 6.37 18.65
C ILE A 98 2.39 7.42 18.22
N GLU A 99 3.16 7.15 17.18
CA GLU A 99 4.22 8.05 16.74
C GLU A 99 3.65 9.30 16.08
N ASP A 100 2.57 9.16 15.31
CA ASP A 100 2.01 10.27 14.55
C ASP A 100 0.88 10.98 15.33
N LEU A 101 -0.03 10.23 15.96
CA LEU A 101 -1.19 10.83 16.62
C LEU A 101 -0.93 11.18 18.09
N TYR A 102 -0.39 10.23 18.88
CA TYR A 102 -0.17 10.49 20.32
C TYR A 102 0.89 11.56 20.59
N ARG A 103 1.96 11.63 19.78
CA ARG A 103 2.99 12.64 19.89
C ARG A 103 2.53 14.06 19.56
N ILE A 104 1.44 14.23 18.83
CA ILE A 104 0.81 15.54 18.63
C ILE A 104 0.34 16.12 19.98
N PHE A 105 -0.21 15.26 20.84
CA PHE A 105 -0.74 15.66 22.16
C PHE A 105 0.33 15.67 23.25
N ASN A 106 1.33 14.81 23.16
CA ASN A 106 2.40 14.71 24.16
C ASN A 106 3.78 14.72 23.50
N LYS A 107 4.43 15.87 23.49
CA LYS A 107 5.72 16.09 22.81
C LYS A 107 6.91 15.37 23.47
N ASN A 108 6.85 15.05 24.77
CA ASN A 108 7.93 14.41 25.51
C ASN A 108 7.42 13.20 26.31
N PRO A 109 6.95 12.14 25.65
CA PRO A 109 6.47 10.96 26.35
C PRO A 109 7.64 10.17 26.95
N ASN A 110 7.43 9.59 28.14
CA ASN A 110 8.38 8.65 28.74
C ASN A 110 8.46 7.38 27.85
N GLN A 111 9.66 6.85 27.65
CA GLN A 111 9.87 5.64 26.83
C GLN A 111 9.07 4.43 27.33
N THR A 112 8.94 4.26 28.64
CA THR A 112 8.13 3.19 29.22
C THR A 112 6.66 3.35 28.87
N THR A 113 6.13 4.56 28.92
CA THR A 113 4.75 4.86 28.53
C THR A 113 4.51 4.58 27.05
N LEU A 114 5.44 4.98 26.16
CA LEU A 114 5.35 4.67 24.74
C LEU A 114 5.30 3.16 24.50
N LEU A 115 6.14 2.39 25.18
CA LEU A 115 6.22 0.95 25.00
C LEU A 115 4.94 0.24 25.46
N VAL A 116 4.40 0.64 26.61
CA VAL A 116 3.12 0.08 27.12
C VAL A 116 1.97 0.46 26.20
N LEU A 117 1.92 1.72 25.78
CA LEU A 117 0.88 2.21 24.89
C LEU A 117 0.94 1.52 23.51
N SER A 118 2.14 1.30 22.95
CA SER A 118 2.32 0.56 21.69
C SER A 118 1.76 -0.86 21.79
N ARG A 119 2.05 -1.56 22.86
CA ARG A 119 1.51 -2.91 23.08
C ARG A 119 0.00 -2.91 23.24
N ALA A 120 -0.53 -1.95 24.00
CA ALA A 120 -1.98 -1.80 24.18
C ALA A 120 -2.68 -1.47 22.86
N MET A 121 -2.08 -0.62 22.02
CA MET A 121 -2.63 -0.30 20.69
C MET A 121 -2.60 -1.47 19.73
N VAL A 122 -1.55 -2.30 19.73
CA VAL A 122 -1.54 -3.54 18.93
C VAL A 122 -2.74 -4.43 19.30
N ILE A 123 -2.96 -4.64 20.60
CA ILE A 123 -4.09 -5.44 21.09
C ILE A 123 -5.42 -4.77 20.71
N GLY A 124 -5.54 -3.45 20.91
CA GLY A 124 -6.75 -2.70 20.58
C GLY A 124 -7.11 -2.80 19.09
N VAL A 125 -6.14 -2.58 18.21
CA VAL A 125 -6.35 -2.71 16.75
C VAL A 125 -6.70 -4.15 16.36
N ALA A 126 -6.06 -5.14 16.99
CA ALA A 126 -6.39 -6.55 16.74
C ALA A 126 -7.80 -6.90 17.17
N LEU A 127 -8.26 -6.40 18.33
CA LEU A 127 -9.63 -6.61 18.80
C LEU A 127 -10.65 -5.95 17.88
N VAL A 128 -10.42 -4.71 17.44
CA VAL A 128 -11.28 -4.04 16.47
C VAL A 128 -11.35 -4.83 15.16
N GLY A 129 -10.20 -5.26 14.64
CA GLY A 129 -10.17 -6.10 13.44
C GLY A 129 -10.94 -7.42 13.61
N MET A 130 -10.81 -8.06 14.77
CA MET A 130 -11.55 -9.29 15.09
C MET A 130 -13.07 -9.05 15.12
N VAL A 131 -13.52 -7.98 15.74
CA VAL A 131 -14.97 -7.62 15.80
C VAL A 131 -15.52 -7.36 14.40
N LEU A 132 -14.77 -6.64 13.56
CA LEU A 132 -15.16 -6.39 12.17
C LEU A 132 -15.18 -7.67 11.33
N ALA A 133 -14.31 -8.63 11.63
CA ALA A 133 -14.24 -9.90 10.91
C ALA A 133 -15.36 -10.89 11.27
N VAL A 134 -16.08 -10.69 12.38
CA VAL A 134 -17.20 -11.57 12.77
C VAL A 134 -18.38 -11.51 11.78
N ASN A 135 -18.68 -10.30 11.28
CA ASN A 135 -19.70 -10.09 10.25
C ASN A 135 -19.09 -9.21 9.14
N PRO A 136 -18.39 -9.82 8.20
CA PRO A 136 -17.79 -9.07 7.09
C PRO A 136 -18.91 -8.47 6.23
N SER A 137 -18.76 -7.19 5.89
CA SER A 137 -19.75 -6.47 5.07
C SER A 137 -19.65 -6.82 3.58
N ASP A 138 -18.55 -7.45 3.18
CA ASP A 138 -18.27 -7.81 1.78
C ASP A 138 -17.27 -8.99 1.73
N THR A 139 -17.00 -9.47 0.51
CA THR A 139 -15.93 -10.44 0.23
C THR A 139 -14.56 -9.89 0.61
N ILE A 140 -13.58 -10.78 0.79
CA ILE A 140 -12.18 -10.38 1.04
C ILE A 140 -11.68 -9.49 -0.10
N LEU A 141 -12.00 -9.83 -1.36
CA LEU A 141 -11.61 -9.05 -2.52
C LEU A 141 -12.24 -7.66 -2.51
N GLY A 142 -13.53 -7.54 -2.16
CA GLY A 142 -14.23 -6.27 -2.05
C GLY A 142 -13.64 -5.38 -0.97
N LEU A 143 -13.41 -5.93 0.22
CA LEU A 143 -12.79 -5.19 1.34
C LEU A 143 -11.38 -4.69 1.01
N VAL A 144 -10.55 -5.55 0.40
CA VAL A 144 -9.19 -5.19 -0.03
C VAL A 144 -9.24 -4.17 -1.17
N GLY A 145 -10.13 -4.36 -2.14
CA GLY A 145 -10.34 -3.42 -3.25
C GLY A 145 -10.71 -2.03 -2.76
N PHE A 146 -11.67 -1.92 -1.85
CA PHE A 146 -12.08 -0.66 -1.25
C PHE A 146 -10.93 0.03 -0.47
N ALA A 147 -10.18 -0.74 0.33
CA ALA A 147 -9.01 -0.20 1.04
C ALA A 147 -7.94 0.32 0.08
N TRP A 148 -7.65 -0.42 -1.00
CA TRP A 148 -6.68 0.00 -2.03
C TRP A 148 -7.17 1.22 -2.80
N ALA A 149 -8.46 1.30 -3.10
CA ALA A 149 -9.05 2.49 -3.72
C ALA A 149 -8.86 3.72 -2.84
N GLY A 150 -9.14 3.62 -1.55
CA GLY A 150 -8.96 4.69 -0.59
C GLY A 150 -7.51 5.17 -0.49
N PHE A 151 -6.57 4.26 -0.28
CA PHE A 151 -5.15 4.60 -0.22
C PHE A 151 -4.61 5.09 -1.57
N GLY A 152 -4.98 4.43 -2.67
CA GLY A 152 -4.55 4.79 -4.01
C GLY A 152 -5.02 6.19 -4.42
N ALA A 153 -6.27 6.54 -4.14
CA ALA A 153 -6.82 7.85 -4.45
C ALA A 153 -6.29 8.95 -3.53
N ALA A 154 -6.11 8.67 -2.24
CA ALA A 154 -5.60 9.67 -1.30
C ALA A 154 -4.12 9.97 -1.50
N PHE A 155 -3.28 8.95 -1.63
CA PHE A 155 -1.83 9.12 -1.62
C PHE A 155 -1.19 9.06 -3.00
N GLY A 156 -1.76 8.33 -3.97
CA GLY A 156 -1.19 8.14 -5.30
C GLY A 156 -0.85 9.44 -6.00
N PRO A 157 -1.82 10.35 -6.21
CA PRO A 157 -1.58 11.63 -6.87
C PRO A 157 -0.54 12.49 -6.14
N VAL A 158 -0.60 12.50 -4.80
CA VAL A 158 0.31 13.32 -3.98
C VAL A 158 1.74 12.80 -4.06
N VAL A 159 1.95 11.48 -4.00
CA VAL A 159 3.29 10.88 -4.14
C VAL A 159 3.85 11.17 -5.53
N ILE A 160 3.06 10.99 -6.59
CA ILE A 160 3.51 11.29 -7.95
C ILE A 160 3.86 12.78 -8.08
N ALA A 161 2.98 13.67 -7.62
CA ALA A 161 3.23 15.11 -7.70
C ALA A 161 4.44 15.53 -6.87
N SER A 162 4.69 14.94 -5.70
CA SER A 162 5.87 15.26 -4.88
C SER A 162 7.20 14.91 -5.56
N LEU A 163 7.18 13.92 -6.48
CA LEU A 163 8.39 13.49 -7.21
C LEU A 163 8.62 14.28 -8.50
N TYR A 164 7.53 14.78 -9.14
CA TYR A 164 7.64 15.35 -10.50
C TYR A 164 7.17 16.80 -10.59
N TRP A 165 6.55 17.37 -9.56
CA TRP A 165 5.97 18.71 -9.64
C TRP A 165 6.46 19.64 -8.53
N LYS A 166 7.43 20.50 -8.85
CA LYS A 166 8.05 21.47 -7.93
C LYS A 166 7.09 22.43 -7.24
N ARG A 167 5.91 22.66 -7.84
CA ARG A 167 4.92 23.62 -7.34
C ARG A 167 3.93 23.01 -6.36
N LEU A 168 4.08 21.75 -6.00
CA LEU A 168 3.25 21.11 -4.99
C LEU A 168 3.39 21.85 -3.65
N THR A 169 2.25 22.19 -3.05
CA THR A 169 2.19 22.84 -1.73
C THR A 169 1.62 21.88 -0.68
N ALA A 170 2.02 22.07 0.58
CA ALA A 170 1.47 21.25 1.67
C ALA A 170 -0.07 21.36 1.79
N PRO A 171 -0.70 22.54 1.68
CA PRO A 171 -2.17 22.64 1.62
C PRO A 171 -2.77 21.90 0.43
N GLY A 172 -2.12 21.96 -0.74
CA GLY A 172 -2.55 21.22 -1.93
C GLY A 172 -2.49 19.71 -1.74
N ALA A 173 -1.41 19.22 -1.16
CA ALA A 173 -1.27 17.80 -0.84
C ALA A 173 -2.37 17.32 0.13
N ILE A 174 -2.62 18.07 1.21
CA ILE A 174 -3.68 17.74 2.17
C ILE A 174 -5.07 17.77 1.49
N ALA A 175 -5.34 18.78 0.67
CA ALA A 175 -6.61 18.86 -0.06
C ALA A 175 -6.80 17.63 -0.98
N GLY A 176 -5.76 17.24 -1.72
CA GLY A 176 -5.78 16.04 -2.56
C GLY A 176 -6.06 14.77 -1.76
N MET A 177 -5.35 14.56 -0.63
CA MET A 177 -5.56 13.41 0.23
C MET A 177 -6.99 13.34 0.79
N VAL A 178 -7.50 14.46 1.30
CA VAL A 178 -8.85 14.51 1.90
C VAL A 178 -9.92 14.26 0.84
N VAL A 179 -9.82 14.96 -0.30
CA VAL A 179 -10.80 14.81 -1.38
C VAL A 179 -10.76 13.40 -1.95
N GLY A 180 -9.57 12.81 -2.14
CA GLY A 180 -9.43 11.44 -2.62
C GLY A 180 -10.08 10.43 -1.69
N ALA A 181 -9.77 10.49 -0.39
CA ALA A 181 -10.35 9.60 0.61
C ALA A 181 -11.88 9.75 0.70
N VAL A 182 -12.39 10.99 0.80
CA VAL A 182 -13.83 11.27 0.89
C VAL A 182 -14.56 10.81 -0.38
N THR A 183 -13.98 11.03 -1.55
CA THR A 183 -14.57 10.59 -2.81
C THR A 183 -14.73 9.08 -2.87
N VAL A 184 -13.70 8.32 -2.51
CA VAL A 184 -13.78 6.85 -2.50
C VAL A 184 -14.83 6.38 -1.50
N PHE A 185 -14.85 6.96 -0.31
CA PHE A 185 -15.84 6.61 0.71
C PHE A 185 -17.28 6.88 0.25
N VAL A 186 -17.55 8.06 -0.28
CA VAL A 186 -18.89 8.44 -0.77
C VAL A 186 -19.28 7.60 -1.98
N TRP A 187 -18.35 7.42 -2.94
CA TRP A 187 -18.61 6.66 -4.16
C TRP A 187 -18.90 5.18 -3.87
N GLY A 188 -18.10 4.56 -3.00
CA GLY A 188 -18.30 3.17 -2.59
C GLY A 188 -19.53 2.94 -1.72
N SER A 189 -20.05 3.99 -1.05
CA SER A 189 -21.27 3.90 -0.24
C SER A 189 -22.55 4.03 -1.05
N VAL A 190 -22.49 4.38 -2.33
CA VAL A 190 -23.64 4.56 -3.21
C VAL A 190 -23.64 3.51 -4.31
N ASP A 191 -24.49 2.51 -4.23
CA ASP A 191 -24.53 1.36 -5.16
C ASP A 191 -24.66 1.76 -6.64
N ALA A 192 -25.39 2.84 -6.94
CA ALA A 192 -25.52 3.35 -8.30
C ALA A 192 -24.19 3.90 -8.89
N LEU A 193 -23.30 4.38 -8.04
CA LEU A 193 -22.01 4.92 -8.44
C LEU A 193 -20.95 3.82 -8.49
N SER A 194 -20.87 2.97 -7.47
CA SER A 194 -19.89 1.88 -7.37
C SER A 194 -20.13 0.81 -8.43
N GLY A 195 -21.38 0.56 -8.80
CA GLY A 195 -21.73 -0.35 -9.90
C GLY A 195 -21.39 0.17 -11.30
N ALA A 196 -21.19 1.47 -11.47
CA ALA A 196 -20.85 2.07 -12.76
C ALA A 196 -19.35 2.11 -13.04
N ILE A 197 -18.56 2.56 -12.07
CA ILE A 197 -17.09 2.72 -12.20
C ILE A 197 -16.46 2.46 -10.84
N TYR A 198 -15.36 1.72 -10.83
CA TYR A 198 -14.59 1.46 -9.62
C TYR A 198 -14.11 2.77 -8.97
N GLU A 199 -14.36 2.92 -7.68
CA GLU A 199 -14.23 4.16 -6.90
C GLU A 199 -12.83 4.79 -6.90
N ILE A 200 -11.79 4.03 -7.20
CA ILE A 200 -10.43 4.57 -7.34
C ILE A 200 -10.32 5.59 -8.48
N VAL A 201 -11.07 5.40 -9.57
CA VAL A 201 -10.98 6.24 -10.76
C VAL A 201 -11.48 7.67 -10.46
N PRO A 202 -12.72 7.88 -10.01
CA PRO A 202 -13.16 9.22 -9.62
C PRO A 202 -12.35 9.76 -8.45
N GLY A 203 -11.93 8.91 -7.51
CA GLY A 203 -11.10 9.30 -6.38
C GLY A 203 -9.77 9.93 -6.81
N VAL A 204 -9.02 9.28 -7.69
CA VAL A 204 -7.74 9.80 -8.22
C VAL A 204 -7.93 11.07 -9.02
N ILE A 205 -8.98 11.13 -9.86
CA ILE A 205 -9.25 12.32 -10.69
C ILE A 205 -9.56 13.53 -9.80
N LEU A 206 -10.50 13.40 -8.87
CA LEU A 206 -10.90 14.52 -8.01
C LEU A 206 -9.80 14.91 -7.02
N ALA A 207 -9.03 13.93 -6.48
CA ALA A 207 -7.86 14.21 -5.67
C ALA A 207 -6.82 15.03 -6.42
N THR A 208 -6.53 14.66 -7.67
CA THR A 208 -5.57 15.36 -8.53
C THR A 208 -6.05 16.79 -8.83
N LEU A 209 -7.31 16.95 -9.19
CA LEU A 209 -7.88 18.28 -9.46
C LEU A 209 -7.84 19.19 -8.22
N ALA A 210 -8.25 18.68 -7.07
CA ALA A 210 -8.21 19.43 -5.81
C ALA A 210 -6.78 19.81 -5.41
N MET A 211 -5.84 18.85 -5.50
CA MET A 211 -4.42 19.07 -5.22
C MET A 211 -3.84 20.16 -6.12
N VAL A 212 -4.09 20.07 -7.43
CA VAL A 212 -3.59 21.04 -8.41
C VAL A 212 -4.22 22.41 -8.18
N ALA A 213 -5.54 22.49 -8.03
CA ALA A 213 -6.26 23.74 -7.82
C ALA A 213 -5.74 24.48 -6.57
N VAL A 214 -5.65 23.78 -5.44
CA VAL A 214 -5.16 24.39 -4.19
C VAL A 214 -3.68 24.75 -4.29
N SER A 215 -2.85 23.94 -4.93
CA SER A 215 -1.42 24.25 -5.11
C SER A 215 -1.17 25.45 -6.04
N LEU A 216 -2.06 25.70 -7.00
CA LEU A 216 -1.96 26.88 -7.87
C LEU A 216 -2.33 28.18 -7.14
N VAL A 217 -3.27 28.13 -6.21
CA VAL A 217 -3.72 29.28 -5.42
C VAL A 217 -2.80 29.56 -4.23
N THR A 218 -2.14 28.52 -3.69
CA THR A 218 -1.25 28.65 -2.53
C THR A 218 0.22 28.81 -2.98
N ARG A 219 1.02 29.44 -2.13
CA ARG A 219 2.46 29.63 -2.39
C ARG A 219 3.26 28.50 -1.73
N PRO A 220 4.21 27.89 -2.44
CA PRO A 220 5.14 26.95 -1.83
C PRO A 220 5.93 27.62 -0.70
N LYS A 221 6.27 26.87 0.34
CA LYS A 221 7.16 27.37 1.40
C LYS A 221 8.55 27.68 0.80
N PRO A 222 9.25 28.72 1.30
CA PRO A 222 10.63 28.96 0.94
C PRO A 222 11.49 27.72 1.18
N GLY A 223 12.39 27.37 0.26
CA GLY A 223 13.26 26.21 0.35
C GLY A 223 12.75 24.93 -0.32
N VAL A 224 11.44 24.75 -0.53
CA VAL A 224 10.89 23.54 -1.17
C VAL A 224 11.42 23.33 -2.59
N ALA A 225 11.56 24.40 -3.37
CA ALA A 225 12.12 24.31 -4.71
C ALA A 225 13.61 23.89 -4.69
N GLU A 226 14.39 24.40 -3.73
CA GLU A 226 15.79 24.06 -3.55
C GLU A 226 15.96 22.61 -3.09
N GLU A 227 15.09 22.14 -2.18
CA GLU A 227 15.09 20.74 -1.76
C GLU A 227 14.72 19.80 -2.91
N PHE A 228 13.75 20.18 -3.73
CA PHE A 228 13.37 19.41 -4.92
C PHE A 228 14.53 19.32 -5.92
N ASP A 229 15.20 20.45 -6.22
CA ASP A 229 16.35 20.47 -7.12
C ASP A 229 17.53 19.69 -6.55
N ALA A 230 17.76 19.76 -5.24
CA ALA A 230 18.77 18.97 -4.56
C ALA A 230 18.49 17.47 -4.62
N ALA A 231 17.24 17.06 -4.46
CA ALA A 231 16.82 15.66 -4.58
C ALA A 231 16.96 15.14 -6.02
N SER A 232 16.59 15.97 -7.01
CA SER A 232 16.78 15.66 -8.43
C SER A 232 18.26 15.49 -8.77
N ALA A 233 19.10 16.43 -8.38
CA ALA A 233 20.54 16.35 -8.60
C ALA A 233 21.20 15.14 -7.93
N ALA A 234 20.77 14.78 -6.71
CA ALA A 234 21.23 13.57 -6.03
C ALA A 234 20.81 12.29 -6.78
N THR A 235 19.63 12.30 -7.38
CA THR A 235 19.15 11.18 -8.20
C THR A 235 19.96 11.04 -9.48
N ASP A 236 20.23 12.15 -10.18
CA ASP A 236 21.04 12.17 -11.40
C ASP A 236 22.48 11.72 -11.12
N TYR A 237 23.05 12.18 -10.02
CA TYR A 237 24.37 11.73 -9.57
C TYR A 237 24.40 10.23 -9.29
N ALA A 238 23.40 9.70 -8.58
CA ALA A 238 23.30 8.28 -8.27
C ALA A 238 23.10 7.39 -9.51
N LEU A 239 22.42 7.91 -10.53
CA LEU A 239 22.26 7.23 -11.82
C LEU A 239 23.57 7.21 -12.64
N ALA A 240 24.35 8.28 -12.55
CA ALA A 240 25.65 8.38 -13.21
C ALA A 240 26.75 7.56 -12.50
N HIS A 241 26.62 7.35 -11.19
CA HIS A 241 27.59 6.62 -10.35
C HIS A 241 26.92 5.45 -9.63
N PRO A 242 26.69 4.31 -10.31
CA PRO A 242 25.97 3.16 -9.75
C PRO A 242 26.59 2.58 -8.47
N GLU A 243 27.89 2.80 -8.26
CA GLU A 243 28.64 2.34 -7.08
C GLU A 243 28.48 3.28 -5.87
N ALA A 244 28.00 4.50 -6.09
CA ALA A 244 27.88 5.49 -5.02
C ALA A 244 26.79 5.10 -4.02
N SER A 245 27.12 5.25 -2.73
CA SER A 245 26.11 5.10 -1.68
C SER A 245 25.11 6.27 -1.70
N PHE A 246 23.91 6.05 -1.16
CA PHE A 246 22.90 7.10 -1.05
C PHE A 246 23.41 8.32 -0.24
N ALA A 247 24.20 8.09 0.80
CA ALA A 247 24.82 9.15 1.59
C ALA A 247 25.83 9.99 0.80
N GLU A 248 26.51 9.37 -0.15
CA GLU A 248 27.47 10.04 -1.05
C GLU A 248 26.76 10.86 -2.13
N ALA A 249 25.70 10.33 -2.70
CA ALA A 249 24.84 11.06 -3.62
C ALA A 249 24.22 12.31 -2.98
N LEU A 250 23.79 12.23 -1.72
CA LEU A 250 23.30 13.37 -0.95
C LEU A 250 24.40 14.38 -0.61
N ARG A 251 25.64 13.95 -0.42
CA ARG A 251 26.78 14.84 -0.12
C ARG A 251 27.22 15.62 -1.34
N ASN A 252 27.22 14.99 -2.50
CA ASN A 252 27.69 15.57 -3.76
C ASN A 252 26.61 16.37 -4.52
N ARG A 253 25.43 16.57 -3.93
CA ARG A 253 24.33 17.37 -4.48
C ARG A 253 24.67 18.87 -4.70
N GLY A 254 25.80 19.34 -4.18
CA GLY A 254 26.26 20.72 -4.32
C GLY A 254 27.49 20.90 -5.22
N GLY A 255 28.05 19.83 -5.83
CA GLY A 255 29.32 19.87 -6.54
C GLY A 255 29.28 20.17 -8.04
N SER A 256 28.14 20.53 -8.64
CA SER A 256 28.10 20.89 -10.07
C SER A 256 28.20 22.40 -10.36
N GLY A 257 28.74 23.17 -9.44
CA GLY A 257 28.82 24.64 -9.52
C GLY A 257 30.22 25.23 -9.44
N THR A 258 31.28 24.48 -9.85
CA THR A 258 32.64 25.11 -10.09
C THR A 258 33.45 24.21 -11.00
N VAL A 259 33.33 24.39 -12.30
CA VAL A 259 34.41 24.39 -13.29
C VAL A 259 34.02 25.38 -14.38
#